data_8231b8f27e8a0d11bcbfb1dec9da090b
#
_entry.id   8231b8f27e8a0d11bcbfb1dec9da090b
#
_cell.length_a   1.000
_cell.length_b   1.000
_cell.length_c   1.000
_cell.angle_alpha   90.00
_cell.angle_beta   90.00
_cell.angle_gamma   90.00
#
_symmetry.space_group_name_H-M   'P 1'
#
loop_
_entity.id
_entity.type
_entity.pdbx_description
1 polymer ?
#
loop_
_entity_poly.entity_id
_entity_poly.type
_entity_poly.pdbx_seq_one_letter_code
_entity_poly.pdbx_strand_id
1 'polypeptide(L)'
;SLSIASYPATRFHYQTALNEDTRDVDALVCQTDDYTFGLLILTPPDYYDDAAKAAADQLIASADLIYAERIDLAQTDYFDVLTPERWKYLCHYETTPTENGGYTLTYYNEDIPVLTLEARYYDGTDQPLDSVWQGYLGRITTWDDSCYDLLATISQYSEDAADGWKEMYNSYEDVINGIRIMDGCS
;
A
#
# COMPACT_ATOMS: atom_id res chain seq x y z
N SER A 1 8.52 -31.23 -3.34
CA SER A 1 7.97 -30.00 -3.96
C SER A 1 8.15 -28.85 -2.97
N LEU A 2 8.63 -27.74 -3.45
CA LEU A 2 8.75 -26.52 -2.67
C LEU A 2 7.42 -25.76 -2.78
N SER A 3 6.97 -25.17 -1.69
CA SER A 3 5.76 -24.33 -1.68
C SER A 3 5.97 -23.14 -0.75
N ILE A 4 5.36 -21.99 -1.08
CA ILE A 4 5.32 -20.80 -0.26
C ILE A 4 3.86 -20.43 -0.06
N ALA A 5 3.40 -20.27 1.17
CA ALA A 5 1.99 -19.98 1.50
C ALA A 5 1.00 -20.88 0.76
N SER A 6 1.30 -22.18 0.65
CA SER A 6 0.51 -23.21 -0.09
C SER A 6 0.58 -23.15 -1.61
N TYR A 7 1.19 -22.16 -2.22
CA TYR A 7 1.39 -22.08 -3.66
C TYR A 7 2.66 -22.82 -4.10
N PRO A 8 2.63 -23.54 -5.24
CA PRO A 8 3.80 -24.23 -5.74
C PRO A 8 4.90 -23.24 -6.11
N ALA A 9 6.12 -23.55 -5.69
CA ALA A 9 7.28 -22.74 -5.99
C ALA A 9 8.35 -23.58 -6.69
N THR A 10 9.08 -22.95 -7.60
CA THR A 10 10.17 -23.56 -8.35
C THR A 10 11.47 -22.81 -8.06
N ARG A 11 12.51 -23.56 -7.73
CA ARG A 11 13.84 -23.05 -7.54
C ARG A 11 14.69 -23.29 -8.78
N PHE A 12 15.48 -22.29 -9.14
CA PHE A 12 16.46 -22.35 -10.24
C PHE A 12 17.83 -21.95 -9.72
N HIS A 13 18.85 -22.54 -10.30
CA HIS A 13 20.22 -22.03 -10.16
C HIS A 13 20.81 -21.89 -11.56
N TYR A 14 21.40 -20.72 -11.84
CA TYR A 14 22.05 -20.45 -13.13
C TYR A 14 23.11 -19.33 -12.98
N GLN A 15 23.96 -19.20 -14.00
CA GLN A 15 24.88 -18.07 -14.10
C GLN A 15 24.38 -17.07 -15.15
N THR A 16 24.54 -15.80 -14.86
CA THR A 16 24.20 -14.71 -15.79
C THR A 16 25.28 -13.62 -15.75
N ALA A 17 25.36 -12.84 -16.81
CA ALA A 17 26.14 -11.62 -16.84
C ALA A 17 25.24 -10.43 -16.48
N LEU A 18 25.66 -9.64 -15.50
CA LEU A 18 25.01 -8.40 -15.11
C LEU A 18 26.04 -7.27 -15.18
N ASN A 19 25.88 -6.32 -16.11
CA ASN A 19 26.81 -5.21 -16.34
C ASN A 19 28.28 -5.67 -16.54
N GLU A 20 28.51 -6.66 -17.42
CA GLU A 20 29.80 -7.29 -17.73
C GLU A 20 30.35 -8.22 -16.63
N ASP A 21 29.78 -8.25 -15.44
CA ASP A 21 30.16 -9.16 -14.38
C ASP A 21 29.33 -10.44 -14.39
N THR A 22 29.96 -11.58 -14.24
CA THR A 22 29.28 -12.86 -14.05
C THR A 22 28.71 -12.94 -12.62
N ARG A 23 27.50 -13.50 -12.49
CA ARG A 23 26.87 -13.78 -11.19
C ARG A 23 26.30 -15.18 -11.18
N ASP A 24 26.47 -15.88 -10.06
CA ASP A 24 25.67 -17.04 -9.70
C ASP A 24 24.34 -16.56 -9.14
N VAL A 25 23.26 -17.12 -9.62
CA VAL A 25 21.90 -16.73 -9.25
C VAL A 25 21.16 -17.93 -8.68
N ASP A 26 20.78 -17.84 -7.41
CA ASP A 26 19.76 -18.68 -6.84
C ASP A 26 18.41 -17.95 -6.93
N ALA A 27 17.49 -18.53 -7.66
CA ALA A 27 16.18 -17.94 -7.91
C ALA A 27 15.06 -18.83 -7.36
N LEU A 28 14.07 -18.22 -6.73
CA LEU A 28 12.83 -18.84 -6.34
C LEU A 28 11.70 -18.13 -7.06
N VAL A 29 10.86 -18.88 -7.76
CA VAL A 29 9.67 -18.33 -8.42
C VAL A 29 8.45 -19.06 -7.89
N CYS A 30 7.48 -18.30 -7.46
CA CYS A 30 6.18 -18.76 -6.99
C CYS A 30 5.08 -18.04 -7.77
N GLN A 31 4.11 -18.75 -8.25
CA GLN A 31 2.95 -18.17 -8.93
C GLN A 31 1.72 -18.39 -8.07
N THR A 32 1.07 -17.30 -7.71
CA THR A 32 -0.26 -17.27 -7.08
C THR A 32 -1.33 -17.10 -8.15
N ASP A 33 -2.58 -17.06 -7.76
CA ASP A 33 -3.69 -16.83 -8.69
C ASP A 33 -3.61 -15.47 -9.40
N ASP A 34 -3.02 -14.46 -8.73
CA ASP A 34 -2.98 -13.08 -9.20
C ASP A 34 -1.57 -12.56 -9.53
N TYR A 35 -0.52 -13.15 -8.97
CA TYR A 35 0.85 -12.62 -9.06
C TYR A 35 1.89 -13.71 -9.33
N THR A 36 2.99 -13.29 -9.94
CA THR A 36 4.24 -14.06 -9.94
C THR A 36 5.22 -13.37 -9.00
N PHE A 37 5.63 -14.08 -7.97
CA PHE A 37 6.65 -13.63 -7.02
C PHE A 37 8.00 -14.25 -7.39
N GLY A 38 9.07 -13.46 -7.36
CA GLY A 38 10.44 -13.91 -7.60
C GLY A 38 11.40 -13.39 -6.52
N LEU A 39 12.17 -14.30 -5.90
CA LEU A 39 13.32 -13.97 -5.07
C LEU A 39 14.58 -14.32 -5.85
N LEU A 40 15.50 -13.37 -6.01
CA LEU A 40 16.77 -13.54 -6.69
C LEU A 40 17.90 -13.25 -5.71
N ILE A 41 18.80 -14.19 -5.53
CA ILE A 41 20.02 -14.05 -4.73
C ILE A 41 21.19 -14.11 -5.72
N LEU A 42 21.90 -12.99 -5.85
CA LEU A 42 23.02 -12.84 -6.79
C LEU A 42 24.32 -12.86 -6.01
N THR A 43 25.21 -13.80 -6.34
CA THR A 43 26.51 -13.97 -5.70
C THR A 43 27.62 -13.88 -6.75
N PRO A 44 28.69 -13.11 -6.56
CA PRO A 44 29.86 -13.19 -7.43
C PRO A 44 30.43 -14.61 -7.41
N PRO A 45 30.90 -15.15 -8.55
CA PRO A 45 31.36 -16.54 -8.63
C PRO A 45 32.47 -16.90 -7.63
N ASP A 46 33.40 -15.97 -7.38
CA ASP A 46 34.49 -16.17 -6.41
C ASP A 46 34.03 -16.31 -4.97
N TYR A 47 32.78 -15.92 -4.67
CA TYR A 47 32.17 -16.01 -3.35
C TYR A 47 31.06 -17.06 -3.28
N TYR A 48 30.79 -17.79 -4.37
CA TYR A 48 29.77 -18.82 -4.42
C TYR A 48 30.32 -20.17 -3.90
N ASP A 49 30.63 -20.18 -2.63
CA ASP A 49 31.11 -21.34 -1.88
C ASP A 49 29.95 -22.08 -1.16
N ASP A 50 30.32 -23.10 -0.40
CA ASP A 50 29.33 -23.88 0.34
C ASP A 50 28.61 -23.06 1.46
N ALA A 51 29.26 -22.03 1.98
CA ALA A 51 28.66 -21.14 2.97
C ALA A 51 27.62 -20.22 2.31
N ALA A 52 27.92 -19.68 1.13
CA ALA A 52 26.99 -18.87 0.35
C ALA A 52 25.76 -19.68 -0.09
N LYS A 53 25.97 -20.94 -0.53
CA LYS A 53 24.88 -21.87 -0.87
C LYS A 53 23.99 -22.16 0.34
N ALA A 54 24.59 -22.42 1.51
CA ALA A 54 23.83 -22.65 2.74
C ALA A 54 23.04 -21.41 3.17
N ALA A 55 23.61 -20.21 3.01
CA ALA A 55 22.89 -18.96 3.27
C ALA A 55 21.72 -18.73 2.29
N ALA A 56 21.91 -19.01 1.00
CA ALA A 56 20.83 -18.96 0.01
C ALA A 56 19.73 -19.98 0.33
N ASP A 57 20.09 -21.20 0.74
CA ASP A 57 19.14 -22.22 1.19
C ASP A 57 18.31 -21.76 2.37
N GLN A 58 18.93 -21.11 3.38
CA GLN A 58 18.24 -20.57 4.53
C GLN A 58 17.29 -19.43 4.15
N LEU A 59 17.73 -18.50 3.30
CA LEU A 59 16.88 -17.40 2.81
C LEU A 59 15.67 -17.93 2.05
N ILE A 60 15.88 -18.88 1.15
CA ILE A 60 14.79 -19.48 0.36
C ILE A 60 13.83 -20.26 1.28
N ALA A 61 14.35 -20.99 2.27
CA ALA A 61 13.53 -21.73 3.23
C ALA A 61 12.73 -20.83 4.17
N SER A 62 13.21 -19.61 4.43
CA SER A 62 12.52 -18.60 5.25
C SER A 62 11.59 -17.71 4.45
N ALA A 63 11.59 -17.82 3.12
CA ALA A 63 10.70 -17.03 2.29
C ALA A 63 9.25 -17.38 2.58
N ASP A 64 8.49 -16.39 3.02
CA ASP A 64 7.05 -16.47 3.22
C ASP A 64 6.39 -15.39 2.37
N LEU A 65 5.27 -15.74 1.74
CA LEU A 65 4.39 -14.73 1.17
C LEU A 65 3.53 -14.25 2.33
N ILE A 66 3.93 -13.14 2.92
CA ILE A 66 2.96 -12.34 3.63
C ILE A 66 1.98 -11.92 2.53
N TYR A 67 0.82 -12.53 2.54
CA TYR A 67 -0.26 -12.15 1.65
C TYR A 67 -0.54 -10.68 1.97
N ALA A 68 0.09 -9.80 1.21
CA ALA A 68 -0.41 -8.44 1.14
C ALA A 68 -1.81 -8.60 0.53
N GLU A 69 -2.83 -8.49 1.38
CA GLU A 69 -4.21 -8.46 0.95
C GLU A 69 -4.26 -7.58 -0.30
N ARG A 70 -4.94 -8.05 -1.33
CA ARG A 70 -5.00 -7.37 -2.62
C ARG A 70 -5.44 -5.94 -2.37
N ILE A 71 -4.54 -5.01 -2.64
CA ILE A 71 -4.70 -3.62 -2.27
C ILE A 71 -5.29 -2.92 -3.48
N ASP A 72 -6.52 -2.47 -3.37
CA ASP A 72 -7.08 -1.55 -4.36
C ASP A 72 -6.44 -0.16 -4.12
N LEU A 73 -5.86 0.39 -5.18
CA LEU A 73 -5.25 1.70 -5.15
C LEU A 73 -6.31 2.76 -5.50
N ALA A 74 -6.72 3.52 -4.51
CA ALA A 74 -7.49 4.74 -4.73
C ALA A 74 -6.53 5.90 -4.99
N GLN A 75 -6.66 6.55 -6.14
CA GLN A 75 -5.72 7.58 -6.61
C GLN A 75 -6.36 8.96 -6.60
N THR A 76 -5.59 9.95 -6.16
CA THR A 76 -5.87 11.37 -6.32
C THR A 76 -4.67 12.04 -7.00
N ASP A 77 -4.73 13.34 -7.24
CA ASP A 77 -3.59 14.08 -7.79
C ASP A 77 -2.45 14.28 -6.76
N TYR A 78 -2.70 14.07 -5.46
CA TYR A 78 -1.76 14.39 -4.39
C TYR A 78 -1.33 13.19 -3.55
N PHE A 79 -2.18 12.18 -3.45
CA PHE A 79 -1.91 10.98 -2.66
C PHE A 79 -2.64 9.78 -3.20
N ASP A 80 -2.05 8.63 -3.01
CA ASP A 80 -2.67 7.34 -3.23
C ASP A 80 -3.05 6.71 -1.90
N VAL A 81 -4.08 5.89 -1.89
CA VAL A 81 -4.48 5.12 -0.71
C VAL A 81 -4.53 3.65 -1.05
N LEU A 82 -3.75 2.88 -0.33
CA LEU A 82 -3.80 1.43 -0.39
C LEU A 82 -4.98 0.94 0.44
N THR A 83 -6.07 0.61 -0.25
CA THR A 83 -7.29 0.11 0.39
C THR A 83 -7.15 -1.37 0.73
N PRO A 84 -7.35 -1.81 1.98
CA PRO A 84 -7.31 -3.22 2.35
C PRO A 84 -8.29 -4.05 1.53
N GLU A 85 -7.89 -5.28 1.12
CA GLU A 85 -8.73 -6.15 0.28
C GLU A 85 -10.10 -6.42 0.91
N ARG A 86 -10.16 -6.55 2.23
CA ARG A 86 -11.43 -6.73 2.95
C ARG A 86 -12.43 -5.59 2.70
N TRP A 87 -11.95 -4.38 2.40
CA TRP A 87 -12.81 -3.25 2.05
C TRP A 87 -13.34 -3.32 0.63
N LYS A 88 -12.65 -4.01 -0.27
CA LYS A 88 -12.98 -4.12 -1.69
C LYS A 88 -14.42 -4.56 -1.96
N TYR A 89 -14.93 -5.47 -1.14
CA TYR A 89 -16.29 -6.01 -1.26
C TYR A 89 -17.29 -5.31 -0.36
N LEU A 90 -16.82 -4.43 0.52
CA LEU A 90 -17.63 -3.70 1.48
C LEU A 90 -17.88 -2.26 1.05
N CYS A 91 -17.04 -1.70 0.19
CA CYS A 91 -17.09 -0.29 -0.14
C CYS A 91 -16.93 -0.01 -1.63
N HIS A 92 -17.35 1.17 -1.99
CA HIS A 92 -16.82 1.94 -3.12
C HIS A 92 -16.26 3.26 -2.59
N TYR A 93 -15.51 3.95 -3.45
CA TYR A 93 -15.02 5.30 -3.13
C TYR A 93 -15.34 6.27 -4.26
N GLU A 94 -15.47 7.53 -3.88
CA GLU A 94 -15.65 8.64 -4.80
C GLU A 94 -14.57 9.69 -4.55
N THR A 95 -14.07 10.27 -5.64
CA THR A 95 -13.15 11.41 -5.58
C THR A 95 -13.86 12.65 -6.09
N THR A 96 -13.75 13.75 -5.35
CA THR A 96 -14.35 15.02 -5.73
C THR A 96 -13.32 16.13 -5.61
N PRO A 97 -13.04 16.89 -6.68
CA PRO A 97 -12.23 18.09 -6.58
C PRO A 97 -12.94 19.14 -5.71
N THR A 98 -12.16 19.82 -4.87
CA THR A 98 -12.64 20.92 -4.03
C THR A 98 -12.17 22.27 -4.58
N GLU A 99 -12.58 23.37 -3.94
CA GLU A 99 -12.09 24.69 -4.30
C GLU A 99 -10.57 24.79 -4.14
N ASN A 100 -9.93 25.66 -4.93
CA ASN A 100 -8.49 25.89 -4.94
C ASN A 100 -7.62 24.65 -5.24
N GLY A 101 -8.15 23.73 -6.03
CA GLY A 101 -7.41 22.57 -6.50
C GLY A 101 -7.25 21.44 -5.48
N GLY A 102 -7.92 21.50 -4.34
CA GLY A 102 -7.95 20.38 -3.38
C GLY A 102 -8.81 19.21 -3.85
N TYR A 103 -8.79 18.12 -3.06
CA TYR A 103 -9.53 16.89 -3.35
C TYR A 103 -10.10 16.27 -2.09
N THR A 104 -11.27 15.65 -2.22
CA THR A 104 -11.77 14.68 -1.25
C THR A 104 -11.82 13.29 -1.87
N LEU A 105 -11.50 12.28 -1.07
CA LEU A 105 -11.70 10.88 -1.37
C LEU A 105 -12.54 10.29 -0.24
N THR A 106 -13.77 9.86 -0.55
CA THR A 106 -14.70 9.34 0.45
C THR A 106 -15.01 7.89 0.18
N TYR A 107 -14.86 7.06 1.20
CA TYR A 107 -15.25 5.66 1.20
C TYR A 107 -16.65 5.50 1.77
N TYR A 108 -17.47 4.74 1.07
CA TYR A 108 -18.87 4.45 1.42
C TYR A 108 -19.08 2.96 1.58
N ASN A 109 -19.87 2.58 2.56
CA ASN A 109 -20.55 1.28 2.58
C ASN A 109 -21.97 1.50 2.12
N GLU A 110 -22.36 0.91 0.99
CA GLU A 110 -23.56 1.30 0.26
C GLU A 110 -23.53 2.81 -0.02
N ASP A 111 -24.49 3.58 0.46
CA ASP A 111 -24.54 5.04 0.27
C ASP A 111 -24.15 5.81 1.56
N ILE A 112 -23.63 5.12 2.59
CA ILE A 112 -23.30 5.71 3.88
C ILE A 112 -21.79 5.94 3.96
N PRO A 113 -21.31 7.19 4.13
CA PRO A 113 -19.88 7.47 4.23
C PRO A 113 -19.30 6.86 5.52
N VAL A 114 -18.08 6.37 5.44
CA VAL A 114 -17.32 5.81 6.56
C VAL A 114 -16.11 6.67 6.88
N LEU A 115 -15.30 6.95 5.86
CA LEU A 115 -14.06 7.68 5.97
C LEU A 115 -13.93 8.65 4.80
N THR A 116 -13.61 9.90 5.08
CA THR A 116 -13.24 10.90 4.07
C THR A 116 -11.81 11.36 4.31
N LEU A 117 -10.99 11.29 3.28
CA LEU A 117 -9.67 11.90 3.22
C LEU A 117 -9.77 13.16 2.39
N GLU A 118 -9.19 14.26 2.86
CA GLU A 118 -9.24 15.55 2.21
C GLU A 118 -7.84 16.14 2.08
N ALA A 119 -7.46 16.54 0.87
CA ALA A 119 -6.34 17.45 0.63
C ALA A 119 -6.92 18.88 0.52
N ARG A 120 -6.84 19.64 1.61
CA ARG A 120 -7.39 20.98 1.72
C ARG A 120 -6.31 22.00 1.42
N TYR A 121 -6.56 22.94 0.51
CA TYR A 121 -5.60 24.00 0.21
C TYR A 121 -5.21 24.81 1.46
N TYR A 122 -3.91 24.98 1.67
CA TYR A 122 -3.35 25.77 2.75
C TYR A 122 -2.94 27.16 2.24
N ASP A 123 -3.58 28.20 2.73
CA ASP A 123 -3.38 29.58 2.34
C ASP A 123 -2.33 30.32 3.19
N GLY A 124 -1.59 29.60 4.04
CA GLY A 124 -0.64 30.18 5.00
C GLY A 124 -1.23 30.38 6.40
N THR A 125 -2.51 30.06 6.60
CA THR A 125 -3.19 30.19 7.88
C THR A 125 -3.70 28.82 8.35
N ASP A 126 -3.33 28.42 9.57
CA ASP A 126 -3.82 27.19 10.15
C ASP A 126 -5.33 27.30 10.39
N GLN A 127 -6.08 26.43 9.69
CA GLN A 127 -7.53 26.37 9.83
C GLN A 127 -7.91 25.37 10.92
N PRO A 128 -8.94 25.68 11.73
CA PRO A 128 -9.41 24.73 12.72
C PRO A 128 -10.01 23.49 12.03
N LEU A 129 -9.97 22.35 12.73
CA LEU A 129 -10.68 21.16 12.31
C LEU A 129 -12.19 21.42 12.34
N ASP A 130 -12.90 20.92 11.33
CA ASP A 130 -14.35 21.16 11.17
C ASP A 130 -15.19 20.38 12.19
N SER A 131 -14.63 19.33 12.76
CA SER A 131 -15.31 18.51 13.76
C SER A 131 -14.33 17.74 14.66
N VAL A 132 -14.84 17.22 15.77
CA VAL A 132 -14.10 16.30 16.65
C VAL A 132 -13.77 14.96 16.01
N TRP A 133 -14.39 14.64 14.89
CA TRP A 133 -14.17 13.41 14.11
C TRP A 133 -13.15 13.60 12.98
N GLN A 134 -12.61 14.81 12.83
CA GLN A 134 -11.58 15.14 11.86
C GLN A 134 -10.21 15.15 12.54
N GLY A 135 -9.23 14.51 11.90
CA GLY A 135 -7.83 14.47 12.31
C GLY A 135 -6.92 15.04 11.24
N TYR A 136 -5.89 15.76 11.66
CA TYR A 136 -4.81 16.23 10.80
C TYR A 136 -3.77 15.12 10.62
N LEU A 137 -3.45 14.77 9.38
CA LEU A 137 -2.49 13.72 9.05
C LEU A 137 -1.12 14.26 8.62
N GLY A 138 -1.07 15.47 8.08
CA GLY A 138 0.16 16.08 7.60
C GLY A 138 -0.07 17.16 6.56
N ARG A 139 1.01 17.73 6.01
CA ARG A 139 0.96 18.71 4.94
C ARG A 139 1.70 18.20 3.71
N ILE A 140 1.11 18.38 2.55
CA ILE A 140 1.66 18.03 1.25
C ILE A 140 2.10 19.33 0.59
N THR A 141 3.33 19.38 0.05
CA THR A 141 3.81 20.48 -0.77
C THR A 141 4.00 19.96 -2.20
N THR A 142 3.36 20.58 -3.14
CA THR A 142 3.43 20.21 -4.57
C THR A 142 4.65 20.87 -5.25
N TRP A 143 4.98 20.41 -6.45
CA TRP A 143 6.11 20.90 -7.23
C TRP A 143 6.02 22.40 -7.61
N ASP A 144 4.81 23.00 -7.56
CA ASP A 144 4.55 24.43 -7.81
C ASP A 144 4.47 25.24 -6.52
N ASP A 145 4.98 24.69 -5.41
CA ASP A 145 4.98 25.28 -4.06
C ASP A 145 3.57 25.49 -3.46
N SER A 146 2.53 24.93 -4.04
CA SER A 146 1.22 24.89 -3.41
C SER A 146 1.22 23.92 -2.24
N CYS A 147 0.54 24.28 -1.14
CA CYS A 147 0.46 23.45 0.05
C CYS A 147 -0.98 23.00 0.32
N TYR A 148 -1.11 21.75 0.78
CA TYR A 148 -2.39 21.16 1.15
C TYR A 148 -2.28 20.45 2.49
N ASP A 149 -3.21 20.72 3.38
CA ASP A 149 -3.36 19.95 4.61
C ASP A 149 -4.12 18.67 4.32
N LEU A 150 -3.51 17.54 4.66
CA LEU A 150 -4.16 16.24 4.56
C LEU A 150 -4.92 15.95 5.85
N LEU A 151 -6.22 15.77 5.71
CA LEU A 151 -7.15 15.57 6.80
C LEU A 151 -7.88 14.24 6.63
N ALA A 152 -8.23 13.59 7.74
CA ALA A 152 -9.11 12.43 7.75
C ALA A 152 -10.34 12.74 8.61
N THR A 153 -11.51 12.48 8.07
CA THR A 153 -12.78 12.59 8.79
C THR A 153 -13.44 11.22 8.84
N ILE A 154 -13.65 10.70 10.05
CA ILE A 154 -14.42 9.47 10.27
C ILE A 154 -15.87 9.81 10.59
N SER A 155 -16.80 9.03 10.06
CA SER A 155 -18.21 9.18 10.38
C SER A 155 -18.48 8.86 11.84
N GLN A 156 -19.53 9.44 12.42
CA GLN A 156 -19.95 9.09 13.77
C GLN A 156 -20.42 7.62 13.82
N TYR A 157 -19.92 6.86 14.79
CA TYR A 157 -20.32 5.47 14.98
C TYR A 157 -21.83 5.32 15.17
N SER A 158 -22.42 4.32 14.51
CA SER A 158 -23.83 3.97 14.65
C SER A 158 -23.97 2.47 14.95
N GLU A 159 -24.67 2.16 16.03
CA GLU A 159 -25.00 0.77 16.39
C GLU A 159 -25.97 0.13 15.41
N ASP A 160 -26.79 0.92 14.74
CA ASP A 160 -27.79 0.47 13.76
C ASP A 160 -27.23 0.34 12.34
N ALA A 161 -25.95 0.70 12.12
CA ALA A 161 -25.31 0.55 10.82
C ALA A 161 -25.13 -0.92 10.42
N ALA A 162 -25.03 -1.16 9.11
CA ALA A 162 -24.77 -2.48 8.55
C ALA A 162 -23.43 -3.06 9.05
N ASP A 163 -23.32 -4.38 9.07
CA ASP A 163 -22.11 -5.06 9.55
C ASP A 163 -20.88 -4.68 8.72
N GLY A 164 -21.03 -4.54 7.39
CA GLY A 164 -19.95 -4.07 6.51
C GLY A 164 -19.47 -2.66 6.86
N TRP A 165 -20.38 -1.74 7.18
CA TRP A 165 -20.02 -0.39 7.64
C TRP A 165 -19.22 -0.45 8.96
N LYS A 166 -19.67 -1.28 9.92
CA LYS A 166 -19.00 -1.44 11.22
C LYS A 166 -17.61 -2.05 11.07
N GLU A 167 -17.46 -3.01 10.15
CA GLU A 167 -16.15 -3.60 9.85
C GLU A 167 -15.18 -2.55 9.30
N MET A 168 -15.62 -1.72 8.34
CA MET A 168 -14.86 -0.61 7.82
C MET A 168 -14.53 0.41 8.91
N TYR A 169 -15.52 0.81 9.70
CA TYR A 169 -15.34 1.74 10.82
C TYR A 169 -14.27 1.24 11.81
N ASN A 170 -14.29 -0.03 12.16
CA ASN A 170 -13.34 -0.61 13.13
C ASN A 170 -11.92 -0.80 12.57
N SER A 171 -11.73 -0.61 11.28
CA SER A 171 -10.44 -0.82 10.60
C SER A 171 -9.98 0.37 9.75
N TYR A 172 -10.56 1.55 9.93
CA TYR A 172 -10.21 2.74 9.15
C TYR A 172 -8.74 3.16 9.29
N GLU A 173 -8.11 2.86 10.42
CA GLU A 173 -6.70 3.17 10.67
C GLU A 173 -5.78 2.43 9.69
N ASP A 174 -6.15 1.24 9.23
CA ASP A 174 -5.36 0.51 8.23
C ASP A 174 -5.34 1.25 6.88
N VAL A 175 -6.45 1.91 6.53
CA VAL A 175 -6.54 2.76 5.33
C VAL A 175 -5.69 4.01 5.49
N ILE A 176 -5.75 4.68 6.66
CA ILE A 176 -4.90 5.85 6.96
C ILE A 176 -3.41 5.47 6.88
N ASN A 177 -3.02 4.33 7.42
CA ASN A 177 -1.65 3.82 7.35
C ASN A 177 -1.22 3.42 5.93
N GLY A 178 -2.18 3.19 5.03
CA GLY A 178 -1.96 2.90 3.63
C GLY A 178 -1.80 4.13 2.73
N ILE A 179 -1.86 5.35 3.27
CA ILE A 179 -1.72 6.59 2.50
C ILE A 179 -0.26 6.75 2.04
N ARG A 180 -0.10 7.08 0.77
CA ARG A 180 1.19 7.40 0.14
C ARG A 180 1.11 8.76 -0.54
N ILE A 181 2.01 9.64 -0.19
CA ILE A 181 2.17 10.93 -0.87
C ILE A 181 2.79 10.66 -2.25
N MET A 182 2.23 11.27 -3.29
CA MET A 182 2.73 11.13 -4.66
C MET A 182 4.13 11.75 -4.78
N ASP A 183 5.01 11.10 -5.57
CA ASP A 183 6.34 11.65 -5.90
C ASP A 183 6.19 13.00 -6.59
N GLY A 184 6.83 14.02 -6.06
CA GLY A 184 6.70 15.41 -6.48
C GLY A 184 5.89 16.26 -5.51
N CYS A 185 5.26 15.63 -4.51
CA CYS A 185 4.71 16.28 -3.33
C CYS A 185 5.65 15.98 -2.15
N SER A 186 6.32 16.96 -1.60
CA SER A 186 7.26 16.80 -0.46
C SER A 186 7.17 18.02 0.48
#